data_49812576e044e384dd9e9a942fb3d917
#
_entry.id   49812576e044e384dd9e9a942fb3d917
#
_cell.length_a   1.000
_cell.length_b   1.000
_cell.length_c   1.000
_cell.angle_alpha   90.00
_cell.angle_beta   90.00
_cell.angle_gamma   90.00
#
_symmetry.space_group_name_H-M   'P 1'
#
loop_
_entity.id
_entity.type
_entity.pdbx_description
1 polymer ?
#
loop_
_entity_poly.entity_id
_entity_poly.type
_entity_poly.pdbx_seq_one_letter_code
_entity_poly.pdbx_strand_id
1 'polypeptide(L)'
;MNAFCSRQHRLFRSLVTVVGLVAVLCLPHPALASTNHHVILITIDGCAAYYLSDTKAPLRTLRKLAREGATAEGMRVSNPAITWPNHTTLVTGVHPEKHSVLFNGVLVRPGPGKPVRVDGQRDKPELVAVPTLYDQLHQAGYRTADINWPCTRRAATLDDSFPDVPDQISHMTPRLRDELIVAGILEGTNDATFRVQSAAVKDQIWTAAATHIIEKRRPNFMLLHMLVCDSTQHKYGPQSPAAYTALALADAQLAEVLRSLDRAGIRDQTTLIVTADHGFETALKIINPNVAFRKAGLLETATAPGILKARAQIVSEGGIAMVYFTDPSTFGEDQTKVLALMREQEGIADILSPHQFTALRMPDPATNRQMASLILVAKAGYAFNNEAQGDMSVTEVTLEIGNQGHHGFLSTHPKMNAPFIAWGRGVKRGARLGLIDNVDVAPTIARLLGQTLAGADGRVLVEVLEKP
;
A
#
# COMPACT_ATOMS: atom_id res chain seq x y z
N MET A 1 9.62 -13.17 -100.15
CA MET A 1 8.30 -13.37 -100.78
C MET A 1 7.26 -12.82 -99.82
N ASN A 2 6.58 -11.79 -100.32
CA ASN A 2 5.27 -11.24 -99.95
C ASN A 2 5.04 -10.90 -98.44
N ALA A 3 4.99 -9.64 -98.14
CA ALA A 3 4.09 -8.51 -98.50
C ALA A 3 2.71 -8.59 -97.81
N PHE A 4 2.38 -7.61 -97.03
CA PHE A 4 1.26 -6.64 -97.03
C PHE A 4 0.96 -6.26 -95.57
N CYS A 5 1.22 -5.08 -95.21
CA CYS A 5 0.41 -3.82 -95.27
C CYS A 5 -0.89 -3.88 -94.47
N SER A 6 -1.02 -3.15 -93.43
CA SER A 6 -1.72 -1.87 -93.27
C SER A 6 -2.47 -1.68 -91.96
N ARG A 7 -2.35 -0.47 -91.57
CA ARG A 7 -3.26 0.48 -90.90
C ARG A 7 -3.24 0.64 -89.41
N GLN A 8 -2.81 1.84 -89.09
CA GLN A 8 -2.96 2.58 -87.87
C GLN A 8 -4.44 2.68 -87.46
N HIS A 9 -4.64 2.52 -86.12
CA HIS A 9 -5.64 3.33 -85.43
C HIS A 9 -5.05 3.76 -84.09
N ARG A 10 -4.87 5.08 -83.96
CA ARG A 10 -4.55 5.77 -82.73
C ARG A 10 -5.80 5.73 -81.87
N LEU A 11 -5.64 5.24 -80.64
CA LEU A 11 -6.57 5.49 -79.54
C LEU A 11 -5.79 6.13 -78.43
N PHE A 12 -5.97 7.42 -78.27
CA PHE A 12 -5.62 8.20 -77.11
C PHE A 12 -6.37 7.62 -75.89
N ARG A 13 -5.65 7.07 -74.93
CA ARG A 13 -6.17 6.84 -73.57
C ARG A 13 -5.57 7.88 -72.66
N SER A 14 -6.38 8.86 -72.28
CA SER A 14 -6.08 9.84 -71.23
C SER A 14 -5.91 9.14 -69.87
N LEU A 15 -4.71 9.17 -69.35
CA LEU A 15 -4.42 8.70 -67.96
C LEU A 15 -4.79 9.85 -67.04
N VAL A 16 -5.97 9.76 -66.40
CA VAL A 16 -6.34 10.68 -65.30
C VAL A 16 -5.66 10.19 -64.08
N THR A 17 -4.57 10.85 -63.67
CA THR A 17 -3.89 10.63 -62.36
C THR A 17 -4.71 11.32 -61.28
N VAL A 18 -5.49 10.54 -60.52
CA VAL A 18 -6.13 11.03 -59.29
C VAL A 18 -5.08 11.08 -58.21
N VAL A 19 -4.54 12.27 -57.93
CA VAL A 19 -3.73 12.55 -56.75
C VAL A 19 -4.69 12.67 -55.57
N GLY A 20 -4.85 11.57 -54.82
CA GLY A 20 -5.56 11.57 -53.56
C GLY A 20 -4.76 12.32 -52.48
N LEU A 21 -5.17 13.55 -52.18
CA LEU A 21 -4.65 14.33 -51.06
C LEU A 21 -5.15 13.69 -49.77
N VAL A 22 -4.34 12.83 -49.15
CA VAL A 22 -4.59 12.36 -47.77
C VAL A 22 -4.30 13.53 -46.84
N ALA A 23 -5.31 14.32 -46.48
CA ALA A 23 -5.24 15.27 -45.43
C ALA A 23 -5.14 14.47 -44.09
N VAL A 24 -3.95 14.29 -43.57
CA VAL A 24 -3.73 13.86 -42.19
C VAL A 24 -4.28 14.98 -41.32
N LEU A 25 -5.51 14.81 -40.83
CA LEU A 25 -6.06 15.62 -39.75
C LEU A 25 -5.19 15.35 -38.50
N CYS A 26 -4.14 16.17 -38.32
CA CYS A 26 -3.52 16.35 -37.02
C CYS A 26 -4.57 16.97 -36.10
N LEU A 27 -5.37 16.13 -35.46
CA LEU A 27 -6.14 16.58 -34.29
C LEU A 27 -5.14 17.17 -33.31
N PRO A 28 -5.30 18.42 -32.87
CA PRO A 28 -4.44 18.96 -31.82
C PRO A 28 -4.65 18.06 -30.63
N HIS A 29 -3.60 17.32 -30.24
CA HIS A 29 -3.54 16.75 -28.90
C HIS A 29 -3.73 17.93 -27.96
N PRO A 30 -4.67 17.86 -27.00
CA PRO A 30 -4.77 18.92 -26.02
C PRO A 30 -3.37 19.08 -25.42
N ALA A 31 -2.77 20.25 -25.59
CA ALA A 31 -1.52 20.58 -24.95
C ALA A 31 -1.73 20.33 -23.47
N LEU A 32 -1.05 19.32 -22.93
CA LEU A 32 -1.06 18.99 -21.53
C LEU A 32 -0.74 20.27 -20.79
N ALA A 33 -1.71 20.80 -20.08
CA ALA A 33 -1.47 21.90 -19.18
C ALA A 33 -0.45 21.37 -18.18
N SER A 34 0.81 21.73 -18.37
CA SER A 34 1.86 21.55 -17.36
C SER A 34 1.39 22.31 -16.13
N THR A 35 0.61 21.63 -15.30
CA THR A 35 0.21 22.21 -14.04
C THR A 35 1.46 22.26 -13.19
N ASN A 36 1.93 23.47 -12.87
CA ASN A 36 2.99 23.71 -11.89
C ASN A 36 2.49 23.35 -10.47
N HIS A 37 1.68 22.30 -10.36
CA HIS A 37 1.17 21.78 -9.10
C HIS A 37 1.81 20.43 -8.83
N HIS A 38 2.35 20.29 -7.64
CA HIS A 38 2.99 19.10 -7.13
C HIS A 38 2.21 18.60 -5.93
N VAL A 39 1.91 17.31 -5.89
CA VAL A 39 1.30 16.65 -4.73
C VAL A 39 2.24 15.54 -4.26
N ILE A 40 2.60 15.56 -2.99
CA ILE A 40 3.41 14.52 -2.36
C ILE A 40 2.56 13.88 -1.27
N LEU A 41 2.29 12.58 -1.42
CA LEU A 41 1.65 11.75 -0.41
C LEU A 41 2.72 11.02 0.38
N ILE A 42 2.75 11.26 1.69
CA ILE A 42 3.71 10.65 2.62
C ILE A 42 2.95 9.80 3.60
N THR A 43 3.37 8.54 3.77
CA THR A 43 2.91 7.67 4.84
C THR A 43 4.02 7.46 5.86
N ILE A 44 3.66 7.58 7.14
CA ILE A 44 4.50 7.19 8.28
C ILE A 44 3.90 5.91 8.83
N ASP A 45 4.46 4.76 8.45
CA ASP A 45 3.93 3.43 8.73
C ASP A 45 3.61 3.24 10.22
N GLY A 46 2.40 2.79 10.52
CA GLY A 46 1.95 2.54 11.88
C GLY A 46 1.79 3.78 12.76
N CYS A 47 1.82 4.99 12.20
CA CYS A 47 1.59 6.22 12.95
C CYS A 47 0.10 6.41 13.21
N ALA A 48 -0.38 6.03 14.38
CA ALA A 48 -1.77 6.17 14.75
C ALA A 48 -2.21 7.64 14.94
N ALA A 49 -3.49 7.93 14.67
CA ALA A 49 -4.07 9.28 14.84
C ALA A 49 -3.88 9.84 16.27
N TYR A 50 -3.92 8.98 17.28
CA TYR A 50 -3.77 9.41 18.68
C TYR A 50 -2.42 10.07 18.99
N TYR A 51 -1.35 9.84 18.18
CA TYR A 51 -0.06 10.49 18.39
C TYR A 51 -0.09 12.00 18.13
N LEU A 52 -1.06 12.50 17.34
CA LEU A 52 -1.19 13.97 17.15
C LEU A 52 -1.57 14.69 18.44
N SER A 53 -2.39 14.05 19.29
CA SER A 53 -2.82 14.59 20.58
C SER A 53 -1.92 14.18 21.76
N ASP A 54 -1.07 13.15 21.58
CA ASP A 54 -0.14 12.69 22.60
C ASP A 54 1.01 13.69 22.79
N THR A 55 0.98 14.43 23.89
CA THR A 55 1.98 15.48 24.19
C THR A 55 3.41 14.96 24.34
N LYS A 56 3.60 13.65 24.57
CA LYS A 56 4.92 13.00 24.65
C LYS A 56 5.50 12.72 23.26
N ALA A 57 4.66 12.58 22.23
CA ALA A 57 5.13 12.32 20.89
C ALA A 57 5.86 13.55 20.29
N PRO A 58 7.13 13.42 19.86
CA PRO A 58 7.96 14.55 19.44
C PRO A 58 7.70 14.95 17.97
N LEU A 59 6.45 15.19 17.60
CA LEU A 59 5.96 15.46 16.25
C LEU A 59 5.87 16.97 15.98
N ARG A 60 7.00 17.67 16.01
CA ARG A 60 7.05 19.14 15.86
C ARG A 60 6.64 19.60 14.46
N THR A 61 7.22 18.99 13.43
CA THR A 61 6.97 19.30 12.02
C THR A 61 5.54 18.93 11.66
N LEU A 62 5.13 17.70 11.98
CA LEU A 62 3.80 17.20 11.67
C LEU A 62 2.70 18.07 12.32
N ARG A 63 2.87 18.44 13.60
CA ARG A 63 1.94 19.35 14.28
C ARG A 63 1.96 20.77 13.73
N LYS A 64 3.09 21.25 13.23
CA LYS A 64 3.15 22.53 12.52
C LYS A 64 2.29 22.48 11.26
N LEU A 65 2.48 21.46 10.41
CA LEU A 65 1.67 21.26 9.21
C LEU A 65 0.18 21.13 9.55
N ALA A 66 -0.16 20.39 10.62
CA ALA A 66 -1.53 20.23 11.09
C ALA A 66 -2.18 21.57 11.52
N ARG A 67 -1.42 22.46 12.17
CA ARG A 67 -1.94 23.79 12.55
C ARG A 67 -2.12 24.73 11.36
N GLU A 68 -1.19 24.68 10.41
CA GLU A 68 -1.17 25.58 9.25
C GLU A 68 -2.06 25.10 8.10
N GLY A 69 -2.36 23.81 8.02
CA GLY A 69 -3.13 23.16 6.97
C GLY A 69 -4.53 22.71 7.43
N ALA A 70 -5.00 21.64 6.83
CA ALA A 70 -6.25 20.95 7.14
C ALA A 70 -5.96 19.60 7.82
N THR A 71 -6.83 19.18 8.76
CA THR A 71 -6.72 17.89 9.46
C THR A 71 -8.08 17.24 9.66
N ALA A 72 -8.08 15.92 9.85
CA ALA A 72 -9.23 15.17 10.36
C ALA A 72 -8.96 14.71 11.82
N GLU A 73 -10.01 14.40 12.56
CA GLU A 73 -9.93 13.73 13.87
C GLU A 73 -9.20 12.39 13.77
N GLY A 74 -9.39 11.70 12.63
CA GLY A 74 -8.73 10.49 12.24
C GLY A 74 -9.13 10.09 10.83
N MET A 75 -8.35 9.21 10.25
CA MET A 75 -8.65 8.56 8.98
C MET A 75 -8.83 7.07 9.23
N ARG A 76 -10.06 6.58 9.04
CA ARG A 76 -10.36 5.16 9.12
C ARG A 76 -9.71 4.43 7.96
N VAL A 77 -8.96 3.38 8.26
CA VAL A 77 -8.28 2.56 7.28
C VAL A 77 -9.20 1.45 6.76
N SER A 78 -8.83 0.79 5.66
CA SER A 78 -9.56 -0.36 5.13
C SER A 78 -9.19 -1.66 5.85
N ASN A 79 -10.05 -2.69 5.73
CA ASN A 79 -9.76 -4.03 6.23
C ASN A 79 -9.09 -4.90 5.13
N PRO A 80 -8.05 -5.69 5.50
CA PRO A 80 -7.37 -5.70 6.79
C PRO A 80 -6.54 -4.43 7.01
N ALA A 81 -6.38 -4.01 8.30
CA ALA A 81 -5.62 -2.82 8.65
C ALA A 81 -4.10 -3.11 8.64
N ILE A 82 -3.56 -3.43 7.48
CA ILE A 82 -2.15 -3.76 7.23
C ILE A 82 -1.59 -2.96 6.05
N THR A 83 -0.28 -2.98 5.89
CA THR A 83 0.49 -2.08 5.04
C THR A 83 0.05 -2.07 3.57
N TRP A 84 0.18 -3.18 2.84
CA TRP A 84 -0.05 -3.18 1.39
C TRP A 84 -1.49 -2.91 0.97
N PRO A 85 -2.52 -3.51 1.62
CA PRO A 85 -3.92 -3.18 1.34
C PRO A 85 -4.21 -1.69 1.50
N ASN A 86 -3.71 -1.06 2.57
CA ASN A 86 -4.02 0.34 2.84
C ASN A 86 -3.25 1.31 1.95
N HIS A 87 -1.97 1.03 1.63
CA HIS A 87 -1.25 1.80 0.62
C HIS A 87 -1.91 1.70 -0.77
N THR A 88 -2.44 0.52 -1.12
CA THR A 88 -3.20 0.34 -2.37
C THR A 88 -4.51 1.12 -2.35
N THR A 89 -5.24 1.11 -1.23
CA THR A 89 -6.45 1.92 -1.05
C THR A 89 -6.16 3.42 -1.20
N LEU A 90 -5.08 3.93 -0.61
CA LEU A 90 -4.66 5.34 -0.68
C LEU A 90 -4.39 5.84 -2.11
N VAL A 91 -4.04 4.95 -3.03
CA VAL A 91 -3.73 5.31 -4.43
C VAL A 91 -4.77 4.84 -5.45
N THR A 92 -5.73 4.02 -5.04
CA THR A 92 -6.84 3.58 -5.92
C THR A 92 -8.16 4.26 -5.59
N GLY A 93 -8.34 4.69 -4.33
CA GLY A 93 -9.61 5.23 -3.84
C GLY A 93 -10.72 4.19 -3.73
N VAL A 94 -10.38 2.88 -3.75
CA VAL A 94 -11.34 1.80 -3.58
C VAL A 94 -10.91 0.84 -2.47
N HIS A 95 -11.87 0.10 -1.92
CA HIS A 95 -11.62 -0.89 -0.88
C HIS A 95 -11.01 -2.20 -1.42
N PRO A 96 -10.45 -3.06 -0.55
CA PRO A 96 -9.87 -4.36 -0.91
C PRO A 96 -10.81 -5.29 -1.69
N GLU A 97 -12.12 -5.18 -1.52
CA GLU A 97 -13.10 -5.93 -2.31
C GLU A 97 -12.95 -5.70 -3.83
N LYS A 98 -12.42 -4.52 -4.22
CA LYS A 98 -12.20 -4.15 -5.64
C LYS A 98 -10.75 -4.28 -6.07
N HIS A 99 -9.79 -3.77 -5.26
CA HIS A 99 -8.38 -3.81 -5.67
C HIS A 99 -7.69 -5.14 -5.40
N SER A 100 -8.30 -6.06 -4.63
CA SER A 100 -7.87 -7.45 -4.38
C SER A 100 -6.55 -7.64 -3.60
N VAL A 101 -5.92 -6.60 -3.10
CA VAL A 101 -4.75 -6.72 -2.22
C VAL A 101 -5.24 -6.96 -0.80
N LEU A 102 -4.95 -8.16 -0.25
CA LEU A 102 -5.42 -8.61 1.06
C LEU A 102 -4.28 -8.90 2.04
N PHE A 103 -3.04 -8.96 1.55
CA PHE A 103 -1.82 -9.30 2.29
C PHE A 103 -0.67 -8.40 1.85
N ASN A 104 0.44 -8.46 2.57
CA ASN A 104 1.71 -7.94 2.07
C ASN A 104 2.29 -8.93 1.04
N GLY A 105 1.52 -9.19 -0.01
CA GLY A 105 1.78 -10.15 -1.08
C GLY A 105 0.53 -10.78 -1.66
N VAL A 106 0.70 -11.92 -2.36
CA VAL A 106 -0.37 -12.75 -2.91
C VAL A 106 -0.44 -14.06 -2.14
N LEU A 107 -1.65 -14.48 -1.75
CA LEU A 107 -1.86 -15.79 -1.16
C LEU A 107 -1.71 -16.88 -2.22
N VAL A 108 -0.74 -17.75 -2.03
CA VAL A 108 -0.50 -18.92 -2.87
C VAL A 108 -1.15 -20.16 -2.25
N ARG A 109 -1.98 -20.86 -3.02
CA ARG A 109 -2.63 -22.12 -2.66
C ARG A 109 -2.04 -23.25 -3.52
N PRO A 110 -1.06 -24.04 -3.02
CA PRO A 110 -0.36 -25.05 -3.83
C PRO A 110 -1.23 -26.26 -4.21
N GLY A 111 -2.35 -26.49 -3.52
CA GLY A 111 -3.30 -27.57 -3.78
C GLY A 111 -3.83 -28.23 -2.51
N PRO A 112 -4.70 -29.26 -2.64
CA PRO A 112 -5.35 -29.92 -1.51
C PRO A 112 -4.34 -30.46 -0.49
N GLY A 113 -4.62 -30.24 0.80
CA GLY A 113 -3.77 -30.71 1.90
C GLY A 113 -2.41 -30.01 2.04
N LYS A 114 -2.09 -29.05 1.17
CA LYS A 114 -0.82 -28.31 1.21
C LYS A 114 -1.00 -26.97 1.91
N PRO A 115 0.01 -26.51 2.67
CA PRO A 115 -0.06 -25.25 3.38
C PRO A 115 -0.14 -24.04 2.41
N VAL A 116 -0.94 -23.06 2.77
CA VAL A 116 -0.97 -21.76 2.07
C VAL A 116 0.21 -20.89 2.54
N ARG A 117 0.63 -19.96 1.69
CA ARG A 117 1.67 -18.98 2.03
C ARG A 117 1.41 -17.66 1.34
N VAL A 118 1.86 -16.57 1.94
CA VAL A 118 1.88 -15.25 1.30
C VAL A 118 3.21 -15.08 0.58
N ASP A 119 3.14 -14.62 -0.68
CA ASP A 119 4.30 -14.38 -1.54
C ASP A 119 4.40 -12.89 -1.87
N GLY A 120 5.35 -12.20 -1.25
CA GLY A 120 5.62 -10.78 -1.48
C GLY A 120 6.45 -10.46 -2.73
N GLN A 121 6.96 -11.50 -3.43
CA GLN A 121 7.76 -11.37 -4.65
C GLN A 121 6.87 -11.27 -5.89
N ARG A 122 6.02 -10.23 -5.94
CA ARG A 122 5.03 -10.06 -7.01
C ARG A 122 5.13 -8.69 -7.67
N ASP A 123 4.79 -8.65 -8.94
CA ASP A 123 4.71 -7.41 -9.72
C ASP A 123 3.32 -6.75 -9.54
N LYS A 124 3.25 -5.43 -9.68
CA LYS A 124 1.99 -4.68 -9.58
C LYS A 124 0.82 -5.31 -10.35
N PRO A 125 0.97 -5.74 -11.63
CA PRO A 125 -0.14 -6.33 -12.38
C PRO A 125 -0.68 -7.64 -11.81
N GLU A 126 0.10 -8.34 -10.97
CA GLU A 126 -0.34 -9.56 -10.29
C GLU A 126 -1.07 -9.26 -8.98
N LEU A 127 -0.87 -8.07 -8.42
CA LEU A 127 -1.35 -7.65 -7.11
C LEU A 127 -2.62 -6.80 -7.20
N VAL A 128 -2.60 -5.75 -8.03
CA VAL A 128 -3.61 -4.69 -8.02
C VAL A 128 -4.57 -4.87 -9.21
N ALA A 129 -5.83 -5.19 -8.90
CA ALA A 129 -6.85 -5.52 -9.91
C ALA A 129 -7.48 -4.29 -10.61
N VAL A 130 -7.17 -3.07 -10.15
CA VAL A 130 -7.77 -1.83 -10.69
C VAL A 130 -6.68 -0.80 -11.01
N PRO A 131 -6.93 0.17 -11.91
CA PRO A 131 -6.02 1.27 -12.15
C PRO A 131 -5.79 2.10 -10.88
N THR A 132 -4.57 2.59 -10.71
CA THR A 132 -4.20 3.50 -9.62
C THR A 132 -4.24 4.96 -10.08
N LEU A 133 -4.25 5.89 -9.14
CA LEU A 133 -4.16 7.32 -9.43
C LEU A 133 -2.89 7.66 -10.24
N TYR A 134 -1.73 7.07 -9.90
CA TYR A 134 -0.52 7.33 -10.65
C TYR A 134 -0.56 6.77 -12.09
N ASP A 135 -1.31 5.68 -12.35
CA ASP A 135 -1.56 5.20 -13.72
C ASP A 135 -2.31 6.25 -14.53
N GLN A 136 -3.40 6.77 -13.96
CA GLN A 136 -4.23 7.80 -14.62
C GLN A 136 -3.45 9.09 -14.83
N LEU A 137 -2.70 9.54 -13.82
CA LEU A 137 -1.91 10.76 -13.91
C LEU A 137 -0.80 10.64 -14.96
N HIS A 138 -0.07 9.52 -15.00
CA HIS A 138 0.95 9.29 -16.00
C HIS A 138 0.38 9.27 -17.43
N GLN A 139 -0.77 8.61 -17.64
CA GLN A 139 -1.48 8.62 -18.92
C GLN A 139 -1.92 10.03 -19.34
N ALA A 140 -2.22 10.90 -18.37
CA ALA A 140 -2.51 12.31 -18.59
C ALA A 140 -1.25 13.19 -18.74
N GLY A 141 -0.03 12.59 -18.77
CA GLY A 141 1.25 13.27 -18.97
C GLY A 141 1.86 13.92 -17.74
N TYR A 142 1.37 13.59 -16.55
CA TYR A 142 2.00 14.02 -15.30
C TYR A 142 3.25 13.17 -15.00
N ARG A 143 4.27 13.79 -14.43
CA ARG A 143 5.42 13.06 -13.90
C ARG A 143 5.10 12.46 -12.55
N THR A 144 5.40 11.16 -12.41
CA THR A 144 5.06 10.34 -11.25
C THR A 144 6.32 9.70 -10.67
N ALA A 145 6.36 9.56 -9.35
CA ALA A 145 7.48 8.90 -8.68
C ALA A 145 7.01 8.19 -7.41
N ASP A 146 7.74 7.14 -7.00
CA ASP A 146 7.56 6.51 -5.70
C ASP A 146 8.89 6.15 -5.04
N ILE A 147 8.87 6.21 -3.71
CA ILE A 147 9.94 5.71 -2.85
C ILE A 147 9.32 4.83 -1.78
N ASN A 148 9.76 3.57 -1.73
CA ASN A 148 9.34 2.54 -0.77
C ASN A 148 7.81 2.30 -0.75
N TRP A 149 7.10 2.62 -1.84
CA TRP A 149 5.65 2.40 -1.88
C TRP A 149 5.32 0.95 -2.24
N PRO A 150 4.41 0.29 -1.47
CA PRO A 150 3.98 -1.07 -1.75
C PRO A 150 3.27 -1.24 -3.09
N CYS A 151 3.33 -2.44 -3.63
CA CYS A 151 2.64 -2.83 -4.87
C CYS A 151 3.03 -2.00 -6.10
N THR A 152 4.26 -1.45 -6.15
CA THR A 152 4.73 -0.64 -7.28
C THR A 152 5.79 -1.33 -8.13
N ARG A 153 6.29 -2.51 -7.73
CA ARG A 153 7.27 -3.24 -8.53
C ARG A 153 6.80 -3.42 -9.98
N ARG A 154 7.63 -2.97 -10.93
CA ARG A 154 7.34 -2.95 -12.37
C ARG A 154 6.07 -2.18 -12.76
N ALA A 155 5.70 -1.16 -12.00
CA ALA A 155 4.69 -0.21 -12.41
C ALA A 155 5.23 0.65 -13.56
N ALA A 156 4.78 0.39 -14.79
CA ALA A 156 5.26 1.11 -15.99
C ALA A 156 4.87 2.59 -16.02
N THR A 157 4.03 3.03 -15.09
CA THR A 157 3.48 4.38 -14.98
C THR A 157 4.11 5.21 -13.85
N LEU A 158 5.25 4.75 -13.32
CA LEU A 158 6.11 5.50 -12.42
C LEU A 158 7.44 5.82 -13.13
N ASP A 159 7.71 7.11 -13.35
CA ASP A 159 8.90 7.57 -14.08
C ASP A 159 10.18 7.33 -13.30
N ASP A 160 10.11 7.46 -11.97
CA ASP A 160 11.16 7.10 -11.03
C ASP A 160 10.54 6.25 -9.91
N SER A 161 11.07 5.03 -9.71
CA SER A 161 10.55 4.08 -8.72
C SER A 161 11.67 3.43 -7.92
N PHE A 162 11.48 3.39 -6.60
CA PHE A 162 12.24 2.63 -5.63
C PHE A 162 11.22 1.82 -4.79
N PRO A 163 10.76 0.67 -5.29
CA PRO A 163 9.56 -0.01 -4.78
C PRO A 163 9.79 -0.69 -3.43
N ASP A 164 8.70 -0.89 -2.64
CA ASP A 164 8.72 -1.75 -1.45
C ASP A 164 8.56 -3.22 -1.85
N VAL A 165 9.68 -3.93 -1.95
CA VAL A 165 9.78 -5.38 -2.22
C VAL A 165 11.05 -5.93 -1.59
N PRO A 166 11.18 -7.26 -1.39
CA PRO A 166 12.38 -7.82 -0.76
C PRO A 166 13.72 -7.50 -1.43
N ASP A 167 13.74 -7.38 -2.76
CA ASP A 167 14.96 -7.06 -3.54
C ASP A 167 14.82 -5.69 -4.21
N GLN A 168 14.73 -4.63 -3.39
CA GLN A 168 14.37 -3.27 -3.80
C GLN A 168 15.34 -2.67 -4.84
N ILE A 169 16.65 -2.82 -4.64
CA ILE A 169 17.67 -2.19 -5.49
C ILE A 169 17.60 -2.72 -6.92
N SER A 170 17.41 -4.03 -7.08
CA SER A 170 17.29 -4.67 -8.40
C SER A 170 16.03 -4.25 -9.16
N HIS A 171 15.02 -3.77 -8.46
CA HIS A 171 13.73 -3.38 -9.04
C HIS A 171 13.55 -1.85 -9.16
N MET A 172 14.54 -1.06 -8.77
CA MET A 172 14.53 0.37 -9.00
C MET A 172 14.55 0.72 -10.49
N THR A 173 14.00 1.89 -10.82
CA THR A 173 14.26 2.51 -12.14
C THR A 173 15.76 2.65 -12.33
N PRO A 174 16.35 2.07 -13.40
CA PRO A 174 17.82 2.03 -13.55
C PRO A 174 18.49 3.41 -13.49
N ARG A 175 17.91 4.43 -14.14
CA ARG A 175 18.38 5.81 -14.08
C ARG A 175 18.45 6.34 -12.65
N LEU A 176 17.38 6.16 -11.87
CA LEU A 176 17.32 6.61 -10.48
C LEU A 176 18.40 5.91 -9.65
N ARG A 177 18.50 4.59 -9.74
CA ARG A 177 19.51 3.80 -9.03
C ARG A 177 20.91 4.32 -9.28
N ASP A 178 21.29 4.50 -10.55
CA ASP A 178 22.63 4.91 -10.94
C ASP A 178 22.93 6.33 -10.46
N GLU A 179 21.98 7.25 -10.52
CA GLU A 179 22.11 8.60 -9.97
C GLU A 179 22.28 8.61 -8.45
N LEU A 180 21.53 7.76 -7.71
CA LEU A 180 21.65 7.68 -6.25
C LEU A 180 23.01 7.10 -5.82
N ILE A 181 23.59 6.17 -6.60
CA ILE A 181 24.95 5.67 -6.37
C ILE A 181 25.97 6.79 -6.61
N VAL A 182 25.87 7.52 -7.72
CA VAL A 182 26.76 8.64 -8.03
C VAL A 182 26.66 9.75 -6.97
N ALA A 183 25.46 9.98 -6.43
CA ALA A 183 25.23 10.94 -5.36
C ALA A 183 25.69 10.46 -3.98
N GLY A 184 26.16 9.22 -3.83
CA GLY A 184 26.57 8.63 -2.55
C GLY A 184 25.40 8.34 -1.60
N ILE A 185 24.16 8.29 -2.12
CA ILE A 185 22.96 7.97 -1.36
C ILE A 185 22.82 6.45 -1.22
N LEU A 186 23.19 5.70 -2.27
CA LEU A 186 23.30 4.25 -2.25
C LEU A 186 24.75 3.81 -2.33
N GLU A 187 25.14 2.84 -1.51
CA GLU A 187 26.51 2.29 -1.52
C GLU A 187 26.80 1.39 -2.72
N GLY A 188 25.78 0.94 -3.45
CA GLY A 188 25.88 0.08 -4.62
C GLY A 188 24.59 -0.63 -5.00
N THR A 189 24.70 -1.69 -5.81
CA THR A 189 23.58 -2.42 -6.39
C THR A 189 23.20 -3.71 -5.62
N ASN A 190 23.77 -3.94 -4.45
CA ASN A 190 23.62 -5.19 -3.72
C ASN A 190 22.39 -5.17 -2.81
N ASP A 191 21.32 -5.88 -3.21
CA ASP A 191 20.12 -6.04 -2.40
C ASP A 191 20.36 -6.68 -1.03
N ALA A 192 21.30 -7.61 -0.92
CA ALA A 192 21.60 -8.27 0.37
C ALA A 192 22.16 -7.27 1.38
N THR A 193 23.06 -6.37 0.95
CA THR A 193 23.61 -5.30 1.79
C THR A 193 22.52 -4.31 2.21
N PHE A 194 21.65 -3.92 1.30
CA PHE A 194 20.52 -3.03 1.62
C PHE A 194 19.50 -3.70 2.55
N ARG A 195 19.19 -4.97 2.32
CA ARG A 195 18.19 -5.73 3.10
C ARG A 195 18.51 -5.80 4.58
N VAL A 196 19.79 -5.95 4.95
CA VAL A 196 20.23 -6.07 6.36
C VAL A 196 20.30 -4.73 7.09
N GLN A 197 20.12 -3.59 6.41
CA GLN A 197 20.07 -2.29 7.06
C GLN A 197 18.86 -2.19 8.01
N SER A 198 19.03 -1.45 9.10
CA SER A 198 17.91 -1.15 9.99
C SER A 198 16.86 -0.26 9.30
N ALA A 199 15.61 -0.33 9.73
CA ALA A 199 14.56 0.54 9.20
C ALA A 199 14.92 2.03 9.30
N ALA A 200 15.60 2.45 10.37
CA ALA A 200 16.06 3.82 10.53
C ALA A 200 17.07 4.27 9.46
N VAL A 201 18.02 3.39 9.08
CA VAL A 201 18.98 3.66 8.00
C VAL A 201 18.27 3.65 6.64
N LYS A 202 17.37 2.72 6.41
CA LYS A 202 16.56 2.66 5.18
C LYS A 202 15.74 3.94 5.01
N ASP A 203 15.05 4.40 6.05
CA ASP A 203 14.26 5.64 6.00
C ASP A 203 15.14 6.86 5.67
N GLN A 204 16.37 6.91 6.16
CA GLN A 204 17.33 7.96 5.77
C GLN A 204 17.68 7.90 4.28
N ILE A 205 17.95 6.69 3.75
CA ILE A 205 18.24 6.48 2.33
C ILE A 205 17.03 6.84 1.48
N TRP A 206 15.83 6.39 1.85
CA TRP A 206 14.59 6.69 1.14
C TRP A 206 14.24 8.18 1.18
N THR A 207 14.44 8.84 2.33
CA THR A 207 14.27 10.30 2.42
C THR A 207 15.26 11.04 1.52
N ALA A 208 16.54 10.62 1.50
CA ALA A 208 17.54 11.21 0.63
C ALA A 208 17.21 10.97 -0.87
N ALA A 209 16.73 9.78 -1.22
CA ALA A 209 16.26 9.48 -2.58
C ALA A 209 15.05 10.35 -2.96
N ALA A 210 14.10 10.52 -2.03
CA ALA A 210 12.94 11.37 -2.24
C ALA A 210 13.33 12.84 -2.47
N THR A 211 14.22 13.37 -1.65
CA THR A 211 14.74 14.75 -1.82
C THR A 211 15.50 14.91 -3.12
N HIS A 212 16.28 13.92 -3.53
CA HIS A 212 16.95 13.90 -4.84
C HIS A 212 15.93 14.00 -6.00
N ILE A 213 14.87 13.20 -5.97
CA ILE A 213 13.81 13.25 -6.99
C ILE A 213 13.12 14.62 -6.99
N ILE A 214 12.77 15.16 -5.83
CA ILE A 214 12.12 16.48 -5.68
C ILE A 214 13.00 17.56 -6.34
N GLU A 215 14.27 17.60 -6.02
CA GLU A 215 15.20 18.64 -6.50
C GLU A 215 15.53 18.49 -8.00
N LYS A 216 15.70 17.25 -8.48
CA LYS A 216 16.13 16.99 -9.87
C LYS A 216 14.97 16.84 -10.85
N ARG A 217 13.78 16.36 -10.41
CA ARG A 217 12.66 15.97 -11.29
C ARG A 217 11.43 16.82 -11.11
N ARG A 218 11.17 17.32 -9.87
CA ARG A 218 9.94 18.06 -9.55
C ARG A 218 8.70 17.29 -10.03
N PRO A 219 8.46 16.05 -9.54
CA PRO A 219 7.33 15.23 -9.99
C PRO A 219 6.00 15.92 -9.67
N ASN A 220 4.99 15.74 -10.51
CA ASN A 220 3.65 16.26 -10.24
C ASN A 220 2.95 15.45 -9.15
N PHE A 221 3.21 14.13 -9.10
CA PHE A 221 2.72 13.26 -8.05
C PHE A 221 3.83 12.35 -7.56
N MET A 222 4.05 12.36 -6.25
CA MET A 222 5.08 11.54 -5.61
C MET A 222 4.54 10.84 -4.38
N LEU A 223 4.97 9.60 -4.20
CA LEU A 223 4.67 8.73 -3.07
C LEU A 223 5.93 8.51 -2.25
N LEU A 224 5.83 8.61 -0.93
CA LEU A 224 6.93 8.31 0.00
C LEU A 224 6.38 7.53 1.20
N HIS A 225 6.95 6.37 1.48
CA HIS A 225 6.62 5.54 2.64
C HIS A 225 7.81 5.44 3.59
N MET A 226 7.61 5.80 4.86
CA MET A 226 8.58 5.75 5.96
C MET A 226 8.22 4.60 6.91
N LEU A 227 9.16 3.69 7.19
CA LEU A 227 8.91 2.40 7.84
C LEU A 227 9.29 2.34 9.33
N VAL A 228 10.19 3.21 9.80
CA VAL A 228 10.83 3.04 11.11
C VAL A 228 9.86 2.98 12.29
N CYS A 229 8.71 3.66 12.21
CA CYS A 229 7.74 3.69 13.29
C CYS A 229 7.08 2.33 13.46
N ASP A 230 6.64 1.69 12.37
CA ASP A 230 6.04 0.35 12.39
C ASP A 230 7.00 -0.68 12.98
N SER A 231 8.18 -0.83 12.38
CA SER A 231 9.17 -1.84 12.80
C SER A 231 9.61 -1.68 14.26
N THR A 232 9.64 -0.43 14.77
CA THR A 232 9.96 -0.15 16.17
C THR A 232 8.79 -0.50 17.08
N GLN A 233 7.56 -0.16 16.70
CA GLN A 233 6.38 -0.43 17.52
C GLN A 233 6.08 -1.93 17.61
N HIS A 234 6.32 -2.70 16.55
CA HIS A 234 6.24 -4.15 16.63
C HIS A 234 7.12 -4.70 17.77
N LYS A 235 8.36 -4.25 17.84
CA LYS A 235 9.32 -4.78 18.81
C LYS A 235 9.10 -4.28 20.24
N TYR A 236 8.78 -2.99 20.41
CA TYR A 236 8.80 -2.32 21.72
C TYR A 236 7.42 -1.84 22.18
N GLY A 237 6.38 -2.03 21.39
CA GLY A 237 5.04 -1.52 21.63
C GLY A 237 4.87 -0.04 21.26
N PRO A 238 3.63 0.37 20.97
CA PRO A 238 3.29 1.77 20.76
C PRO A 238 3.45 2.55 22.08
N GLN A 239 3.69 3.87 21.94
CA GLN A 239 3.89 4.80 23.06
C GLN A 239 5.07 4.45 24.01
N SER A 240 5.94 3.53 23.62
CA SER A 240 7.21 3.24 24.28
C SER A 240 8.24 4.35 24.01
N PRO A 241 9.30 4.49 24.82
CA PRO A 241 10.41 5.41 24.54
C PRO A 241 11.03 5.18 23.16
N ALA A 242 11.13 3.92 22.72
CA ALA A 242 11.63 3.57 21.41
C ALA A 242 10.68 4.06 20.29
N ALA A 243 9.35 3.87 20.44
CA ALA A 243 8.36 4.37 19.51
C ALA A 243 8.40 5.91 19.38
N TYR A 244 8.55 6.63 20.49
CA TYR A 244 8.73 8.09 20.45
C TYR A 244 10.02 8.51 19.75
N THR A 245 11.10 7.74 19.88
CA THR A 245 12.35 8.00 19.14
C THR A 245 12.15 7.78 17.63
N ALA A 246 11.46 6.72 17.23
CA ALA A 246 11.14 6.47 15.84
C ALA A 246 10.25 7.59 15.23
N LEU A 247 9.25 8.07 15.99
CA LEU A 247 8.43 9.21 15.58
C LEU A 247 9.24 10.50 15.45
N ALA A 248 10.22 10.75 16.35
CA ALA A 248 11.12 11.90 16.22
C ALA A 248 11.96 11.84 14.94
N LEU A 249 12.43 10.65 14.58
CA LEU A 249 13.20 10.43 13.35
C LEU A 249 12.32 10.70 12.11
N ALA A 250 11.12 10.12 12.05
CA ALA A 250 10.19 10.36 10.95
C ALA A 250 9.82 11.85 10.81
N ASP A 251 9.60 12.56 11.94
CA ASP A 251 9.31 13.99 11.96
C ASP A 251 10.49 14.84 11.44
N ALA A 252 11.72 14.43 11.75
CA ALA A 252 12.94 15.08 11.23
C ALA A 252 13.11 14.84 9.72
N GLN A 253 12.79 13.64 9.24
CA GLN A 253 12.79 13.31 7.81
C GLN A 253 11.71 14.08 7.05
N LEU A 254 10.52 14.22 7.61
CA LEU A 254 9.47 15.08 7.05
C LEU A 254 9.95 16.55 6.94
N ALA A 255 10.69 17.06 7.94
CA ALA A 255 11.30 18.38 7.86
C ALA A 255 12.32 18.48 6.73
N GLU A 256 13.07 17.41 6.43
CA GLU A 256 14.01 17.38 5.31
C GLU A 256 13.30 17.42 3.95
N VAL A 257 12.19 16.68 3.81
CA VAL A 257 11.33 16.79 2.62
C VAL A 257 10.86 18.24 2.42
N LEU A 258 10.43 18.93 3.48
CA LEU A 258 10.05 20.34 3.37
C LEU A 258 11.21 21.24 2.92
N ARG A 259 12.44 21.01 3.44
CA ARG A 259 13.62 21.78 3.01
C ARG A 259 13.97 21.51 1.53
N SER A 260 13.77 20.28 1.05
CA SER A 260 14.02 19.98 -0.37
C SER A 260 13.08 20.73 -1.31
N LEU A 261 11.83 21.01 -0.89
CA LEU A 261 10.90 21.85 -1.64
C LEU A 261 11.41 23.29 -1.78
N ASP A 262 12.07 23.81 -0.73
CA ASP A 262 12.69 25.13 -0.76
C ASP A 262 13.88 25.14 -1.73
N ARG A 263 14.77 24.14 -1.65
CA ARG A 263 15.91 24.01 -2.57
C ARG A 263 15.49 23.82 -4.02
N ALA A 264 14.38 23.12 -4.25
CA ALA A 264 13.79 22.96 -5.58
C ALA A 264 13.02 24.19 -6.09
N GLY A 265 12.72 25.15 -5.22
CA GLY A 265 11.92 26.36 -5.54
C GLY A 265 10.47 26.04 -5.88
N ILE A 266 9.89 24.97 -5.32
CA ILE A 266 8.51 24.53 -5.60
C ILE A 266 7.60 24.50 -4.37
N ARG A 267 8.04 24.99 -3.21
CA ARG A 267 7.25 24.95 -1.97
C ARG A 267 5.84 25.52 -2.15
N ASP A 268 5.73 26.72 -2.73
CA ASP A 268 4.44 27.40 -2.92
C ASP A 268 3.58 26.77 -4.02
N GLN A 269 4.14 25.81 -4.74
CA GLN A 269 3.47 25.04 -5.79
C GLN A 269 3.11 23.63 -5.33
N THR A 270 3.43 23.27 -4.09
CA THR A 270 3.31 21.90 -3.58
C THR A 270 2.22 21.76 -2.54
N THR A 271 1.45 20.68 -2.65
CA THR A 271 0.59 20.15 -1.60
C THR A 271 1.28 18.95 -0.97
N LEU A 272 1.37 18.93 0.35
CA LEU A 272 1.74 17.73 1.11
C LEU A 272 0.49 17.13 1.74
N ILE A 273 0.34 15.81 1.59
CA ILE A 273 -0.60 15.02 2.37
C ILE A 273 0.23 14.05 3.19
N VAL A 274 0.13 14.12 4.51
CA VAL A 274 0.82 13.22 5.44
C VAL A 274 -0.22 12.41 6.19
N THR A 275 -0.07 11.09 6.12
CA THR A 275 -0.97 10.13 6.76
C THR A 275 -0.18 8.90 7.24
N ALA A 276 -0.89 7.82 7.54
CA ALA A 276 -0.35 6.48 7.76
C ALA A 276 -1.27 5.46 7.06
N ASP A 277 -0.84 4.26 6.98
CA ASP A 277 -1.56 3.12 6.45
C ASP A 277 -2.41 2.42 7.51
N HIS A 278 -1.98 2.45 8.78
CA HIS A 278 -2.71 1.98 9.95
C HIS A 278 -2.16 2.60 11.24
N GLY A 279 -2.83 2.32 12.34
CA GLY A 279 -2.34 2.61 13.68
C GLY A 279 -1.79 1.36 14.38
N PHE A 280 -1.66 1.41 15.71
CA PHE A 280 -1.06 0.34 16.52
C PHE A 280 -1.80 0.12 17.84
N GLU A 281 -1.79 -1.15 18.30
CA GLU A 281 -2.29 -1.59 19.61
C GLU A 281 -1.21 -2.41 20.32
N THR A 282 -1.20 -2.37 21.65
CA THR A 282 -0.34 -3.23 22.48
C THR A 282 -0.96 -4.62 22.60
N ALA A 283 -0.19 -5.66 22.30
CA ALA A 283 -0.55 -7.03 22.61
C ALA A 283 0.14 -7.48 23.92
N LEU A 284 -0.62 -8.08 24.80
CA LEU A 284 -0.13 -8.69 26.03
C LEU A 284 0.01 -10.20 25.89
N LYS A 285 -0.78 -10.79 24.99
CA LYS A 285 -0.81 -12.22 24.69
C LYS A 285 -0.90 -12.47 23.19
N ILE A 286 -0.28 -13.55 22.75
CA ILE A 286 -0.32 -14.04 21.36
C ILE A 286 -1.12 -15.33 21.30
N ILE A 287 -2.08 -15.37 20.37
CA ILE A 287 -2.86 -16.55 20.04
C ILE A 287 -2.19 -17.25 18.87
N ASN A 288 -1.96 -18.57 19.00
CA ASN A 288 -1.35 -19.43 18.00
C ASN A 288 -2.36 -20.51 17.54
N PRO A 289 -3.35 -20.17 16.69
CA PRO A 289 -4.40 -21.11 16.29
C PRO A 289 -3.85 -22.34 15.55
N ASN A 290 -2.76 -22.18 14.78
CA ASN A 290 -2.12 -23.29 14.09
C ASN A 290 -1.57 -24.37 15.06
N VAL A 291 -1.17 -24.00 16.29
CA VAL A 291 -0.82 -24.99 17.35
C VAL A 291 -2.04 -25.79 17.74
N ALA A 292 -3.20 -25.15 17.95
CA ALA A 292 -4.46 -25.84 18.25
C ALA A 292 -4.89 -26.75 17.09
N PHE A 293 -4.76 -26.29 15.84
CA PHE A 293 -5.07 -27.06 14.64
C PHE A 293 -4.15 -28.28 14.51
N ARG A 294 -2.85 -28.15 14.78
CA ARG A 294 -1.91 -29.28 14.80
C ARG A 294 -2.32 -30.32 15.84
N LYS A 295 -2.60 -29.90 17.07
CA LYS A 295 -3.03 -30.82 18.15
C LYS A 295 -4.33 -31.56 17.82
N ALA A 296 -5.19 -30.91 17.03
CA ALA A 296 -6.43 -31.50 16.54
C ALA A 296 -6.29 -32.36 15.27
N GLY A 297 -5.07 -32.53 14.74
CA GLY A 297 -4.81 -33.27 13.52
C GLY A 297 -5.26 -32.61 12.22
N LEU A 298 -5.41 -31.29 12.23
CA LEU A 298 -5.80 -30.48 11.06
C LEU A 298 -4.59 -30.00 10.26
N LEU A 299 -3.39 -30.02 10.85
CA LEU A 299 -2.12 -29.76 10.17
C LEU A 299 -0.97 -30.58 10.77
N GLU A 300 0.10 -30.74 9.99
CA GLU A 300 1.35 -31.42 10.38
C GLU A 300 2.51 -30.43 10.20
N THR A 301 3.44 -30.42 11.15
CA THR A 301 4.68 -29.62 11.06
C THR A 301 5.88 -30.50 10.72
N ALA A 302 6.87 -29.93 10.02
CA ALA A 302 8.17 -30.54 9.84
C ALA A 302 9.02 -30.45 11.12
N THR A 303 10.14 -31.19 11.16
CA THR A 303 11.14 -31.07 12.24
C THR A 303 11.78 -29.66 12.26
N ALA A 304 12.02 -29.09 11.07
CA ALA A 304 12.38 -27.67 10.92
C ALA A 304 11.14 -26.78 11.03
N PRO A 305 11.28 -25.49 11.37
CA PRO A 305 10.14 -24.57 11.39
C PRO A 305 9.37 -24.56 10.08
N GLY A 306 8.06 -24.79 10.14
CA GLY A 306 7.17 -24.76 8.98
C GLY A 306 6.06 -25.80 9.04
N ILE A 307 5.02 -25.58 8.26
CA ILE A 307 3.87 -26.46 8.09
C ILE A 307 4.15 -27.38 6.89
N LEU A 308 4.09 -28.69 7.10
CA LEU A 308 4.32 -29.71 6.07
C LEU A 308 3.03 -30.00 5.30
N LYS A 309 1.93 -30.22 6.03
CA LYS A 309 0.59 -30.45 5.50
C LYS A 309 -0.42 -29.64 6.29
N ALA A 310 -1.47 -29.18 5.64
CA ALA A 310 -2.56 -28.48 6.29
C ALA A 310 -3.88 -28.82 5.61
N ARG A 311 -4.89 -29.29 6.37
CA ARG A 311 -6.30 -29.30 5.98
C ARG A 311 -6.95 -27.99 6.38
N ALA A 312 -6.54 -27.43 7.54
CA ALA A 312 -6.88 -26.09 7.98
C ALA A 312 -5.61 -25.36 8.46
N GLN A 313 -5.52 -24.04 8.15
CA GLN A 313 -4.40 -23.19 8.53
C GLN A 313 -4.91 -21.76 8.68
N ILE A 314 -4.30 -20.98 9.60
CA ILE A 314 -4.49 -19.52 9.60
C ILE A 314 -3.33 -18.82 8.88
N VAL A 315 -3.64 -17.63 8.36
CA VAL A 315 -2.68 -16.59 8.05
C VAL A 315 -3.00 -15.40 8.94
N SER A 316 -2.04 -15.03 9.79
CA SER A 316 -2.18 -13.92 10.74
C SER A 316 -1.94 -12.59 10.06
N GLU A 317 -2.79 -11.62 10.39
CA GLU A 317 -2.63 -10.20 10.07
C GLU A 317 -2.44 -9.35 11.35
N GLY A 318 -2.13 -9.99 12.48
CA GLY A 318 -2.02 -9.35 13.79
C GLY A 318 -3.33 -9.38 14.57
N GLY A 319 -4.17 -8.35 14.49
CA GLY A 319 -5.45 -8.28 15.21
C GLY A 319 -6.56 -9.17 14.66
N ILE A 320 -6.43 -9.64 13.41
CA ILE A 320 -7.26 -10.69 12.83
C ILE A 320 -6.41 -11.83 12.29
N ALA A 321 -7.03 -13.01 12.10
CA ALA A 321 -6.42 -14.13 11.40
C ALA A 321 -7.39 -14.72 10.38
N MET A 322 -6.91 -14.96 9.17
CA MET A 322 -7.67 -15.52 8.07
C MET A 322 -7.54 -17.03 8.05
N VAL A 323 -8.67 -17.76 8.10
CA VAL A 323 -8.69 -19.24 8.14
C VAL A 323 -8.89 -19.81 6.75
N TYR A 324 -8.03 -20.71 6.36
CA TYR A 324 -8.05 -21.41 5.08
C TYR A 324 -8.26 -22.90 5.27
N PHE A 325 -9.26 -23.47 4.58
CA PHE A 325 -9.43 -24.89 4.39
C PHE A 325 -8.84 -25.26 3.03
N THR A 326 -7.91 -26.19 3.01
CA THR A 326 -7.12 -26.49 1.82
C THR A 326 -7.59 -27.75 1.09
N ASP A 327 -8.33 -28.65 1.78
CA ASP A 327 -8.86 -29.86 1.20
C ASP A 327 -10.38 -29.79 1.05
N PRO A 328 -10.91 -29.66 -0.19
CA PRO A 328 -12.34 -29.61 -0.42
C PRO A 328 -13.10 -30.87 0.03
N SER A 329 -12.43 -32.02 0.07
CA SER A 329 -13.08 -33.32 0.44
C SER A 329 -13.42 -33.39 1.93
N THR A 330 -12.70 -32.64 2.78
CA THR A 330 -12.89 -32.63 4.24
C THR A 330 -13.45 -31.30 4.76
N PHE A 331 -13.78 -30.36 3.85
CA PHE A 331 -14.15 -28.99 4.20
C PHE A 331 -15.20 -28.88 5.32
N GLY A 332 -16.34 -29.60 5.22
CA GLY A 332 -17.43 -29.49 6.20
C GLY A 332 -17.02 -30.04 7.59
N GLU A 333 -16.29 -31.14 7.63
CA GLU A 333 -15.75 -31.72 8.87
C GLU A 333 -14.73 -30.76 9.50
N ASP A 334 -13.79 -30.28 8.72
CA ASP A 334 -12.71 -29.40 9.17
C ASP A 334 -13.25 -28.06 9.65
N GLN A 335 -14.24 -27.48 8.94
CA GLN A 335 -14.90 -26.24 9.36
C GLN A 335 -15.62 -26.41 10.70
N THR A 336 -16.38 -27.51 10.87
CA THR A 336 -17.07 -27.81 12.13
C THR A 336 -16.07 -27.91 13.28
N LYS A 337 -14.96 -28.63 13.06
CA LYS A 337 -13.91 -28.83 14.05
C LYS A 337 -13.18 -27.53 14.40
N VAL A 338 -12.83 -26.71 13.40
CA VAL A 338 -12.23 -25.40 13.61
C VAL A 338 -13.13 -24.48 14.38
N LEU A 339 -14.42 -24.41 14.04
CA LEU A 339 -15.40 -23.58 14.77
C LEU A 339 -15.52 -23.99 16.23
N ALA A 340 -15.57 -25.29 16.52
CA ALA A 340 -15.61 -25.79 17.90
C ALA A 340 -14.34 -25.38 18.68
N LEU A 341 -13.17 -25.61 18.10
CA LEU A 341 -11.87 -25.25 18.72
C LEU A 341 -11.77 -23.74 18.99
N MET A 342 -12.12 -22.91 18.01
CA MET A 342 -11.90 -21.45 18.10
C MET A 342 -12.94 -20.75 18.99
N ARG A 343 -14.10 -21.33 19.21
CA ARG A 343 -15.09 -20.82 20.19
C ARG A 343 -14.60 -20.94 21.62
N GLU A 344 -13.83 -21.98 21.92
CA GLU A 344 -13.25 -22.22 23.25
C GLU A 344 -11.85 -21.60 23.42
N GLN A 345 -11.27 -21.07 22.33
CA GLN A 345 -9.90 -20.53 22.36
C GLN A 345 -9.88 -19.19 23.10
N GLU A 346 -9.02 -19.12 24.11
CA GLU A 346 -8.75 -17.86 24.84
C GLU A 346 -8.32 -16.76 23.86
N GLY A 347 -8.86 -15.56 24.05
CA GLY A 347 -8.45 -14.37 23.28
C GLY A 347 -9.26 -14.14 21.99
N ILE A 348 -10.09 -15.06 21.54
CA ILE A 348 -10.99 -14.87 20.38
C ILE A 348 -12.20 -14.03 20.80
N ALA A 349 -12.41 -12.89 20.13
CA ALA A 349 -13.59 -12.05 20.34
C ALA A 349 -14.75 -12.46 19.45
N ASP A 350 -14.47 -12.79 18.19
CA ASP A 350 -15.50 -13.16 17.20
C ASP A 350 -14.93 -14.07 16.11
N ILE A 351 -15.80 -14.78 15.41
CA ILE A 351 -15.49 -15.62 14.25
C ILE A 351 -16.43 -15.21 13.12
N LEU A 352 -15.93 -14.44 12.18
CA LEU A 352 -16.71 -13.92 11.07
C LEU A 352 -16.74 -14.91 9.91
N SER A 353 -17.89 -15.02 9.28
CA SER A 353 -18.15 -15.86 8.12
C SER A 353 -18.43 -15.01 6.87
N PRO A 354 -18.43 -15.58 5.65
CA PRO A 354 -18.47 -14.83 4.39
C PRO A 354 -19.59 -13.80 4.25
N HIS A 355 -20.77 -14.08 4.82
CA HIS A 355 -21.90 -13.13 4.77
C HIS A 355 -21.65 -11.80 5.49
N GLN A 356 -20.61 -11.73 6.36
CA GLN A 356 -20.21 -10.53 7.09
C GLN A 356 -19.10 -9.75 6.37
N PHE A 357 -18.42 -10.36 5.37
CA PHE A 357 -17.26 -9.76 4.73
C PHE A 357 -17.58 -8.51 3.90
N THR A 358 -18.76 -8.49 3.26
CA THR A 358 -19.23 -7.31 2.51
C THR A 358 -19.36 -6.07 3.41
N ALA A 359 -19.83 -6.24 4.65
CA ALA A 359 -19.90 -5.14 5.61
C ALA A 359 -18.51 -4.61 6.00
N LEU A 360 -17.49 -5.44 5.88
CA LEU A 360 -16.08 -5.08 6.11
C LEU A 360 -15.39 -4.56 4.85
N ARG A 361 -16.08 -4.47 3.71
CA ARG A 361 -15.50 -4.12 2.41
C ARG A 361 -14.37 -5.07 1.98
N MET A 362 -14.50 -6.33 2.36
CA MET A 362 -13.61 -7.43 1.96
C MET A 362 -14.29 -8.31 0.90
N PRO A 363 -13.52 -8.94 0.00
CA PRO A 363 -14.08 -9.76 -1.07
C PRO A 363 -14.87 -10.97 -0.56
N ASP A 364 -15.78 -11.46 -1.39
CA ASP A 364 -16.41 -12.77 -1.19
C ASP A 364 -15.41 -13.88 -1.58
N PRO A 365 -15.17 -14.90 -0.72
CA PRO A 365 -14.30 -16.03 -1.04
C PRO A 365 -14.81 -16.87 -2.22
N ALA A 366 -16.07 -16.78 -2.59
CA ALA A 366 -16.61 -17.45 -3.78
C ALA A 366 -16.06 -16.82 -5.09
N THR A 367 -15.73 -15.55 -5.07
CA THR A 367 -15.24 -14.79 -6.25
C THR A 367 -13.76 -14.43 -6.17
N ASN A 368 -13.18 -14.36 -4.98
CA ASN A 368 -11.78 -14.04 -4.77
C ASN A 368 -11.04 -15.18 -4.04
N ARG A 369 -10.16 -15.87 -4.77
CA ARG A 369 -9.42 -17.03 -4.25
C ARG A 369 -8.38 -16.70 -3.17
N GLN A 370 -8.04 -15.44 -2.99
CA GLN A 370 -7.15 -15.02 -1.90
C GLN A 370 -7.93 -14.89 -0.57
N MET A 371 -9.25 -14.69 -0.64
CA MET A 371 -10.07 -14.50 0.55
C MET A 371 -10.21 -15.78 1.37
N ALA A 372 -10.25 -15.63 2.70
CA ALA A 372 -10.40 -16.70 3.66
C ALA A 372 -11.84 -17.23 3.76
N SER A 373 -11.99 -18.43 4.31
CA SER A 373 -13.30 -19.01 4.60
C SER A 373 -13.92 -18.48 5.90
N LEU A 374 -13.07 -18.10 6.87
CA LEU A 374 -13.44 -17.47 8.15
C LEU A 374 -12.40 -16.41 8.52
N ILE A 375 -12.81 -15.44 9.32
CA ILE A 375 -11.89 -14.49 9.96
C ILE A 375 -12.04 -14.61 11.47
N LEU A 376 -10.95 -14.87 12.16
CA LEU A 376 -10.88 -14.80 13.62
C LEU A 376 -10.55 -13.36 14.03
N VAL A 377 -11.22 -12.84 15.03
CA VAL A 377 -11.02 -11.49 15.57
C VAL A 377 -10.45 -11.60 16.99
N ALA A 378 -9.35 -10.95 17.27
CA ALA A 378 -8.74 -10.95 18.60
C ALA A 378 -9.47 -9.99 19.56
N LYS A 379 -9.51 -10.37 20.86
CA LYS A 379 -9.88 -9.45 21.95
C LYS A 379 -8.81 -8.37 22.15
N ALA A 380 -9.18 -7.28 22.77
CA ALA A 380 -8.23 -6.26 23.19
C ALA A 380 -7.10 -6.90 24.04
N GLY A 381 -5.85 -6.50 23.76
CA GLY A 381 -4.65 -7.06 24.41
C GLY A 381 -4.17 -8.39 23.85
N TYR A 382 -4.83 -8.95 22.84
CA TYR A 382 -4.42 -10.16 22.11
C TYR A 382 -4.08 -9.84 20.67
N ALA A 383 -3.17 -10.63 20.09
CA ALA A 383 -2.90 -10.65 18.66
C ALA A 383 -2.65 -12.09 18.19
N PHE A 384 -2.76 -12.33 16.90
CA PHE A 384 -2.46 -13.62 16.29
C PHE A 384 -1.03 -13.69 15.77
N ASN A 385 -0.53 -14.93 15.63
CA ASN A 385 0.71 -15.23 14.97
C ASN A 385 0.57 -16.54 14.17
N ASN A 386 1.47 -16.75 13.21
CA ASN A 386 1.46 -17.93 12.32
C ASN A 386 2.14 -19.18 12.93
N GLU A 387 2.61 -19.12 14.19
CA GLU A 387 3.31 -20.24 14.83
C GLU A 387 2.45 -21.50 14.85
N ALA A 388 3.07 -22.61 14.46
CA ALA A 388 2.43 -23.93 14.41
C ALA A 388 3.13 -24.96 15.30
N GLN A 389 4.35 -24.66 15.77
CA GLN A 389 5.13 -25.50 16.65
C GLN A 389 4.90 -25.16 18.14
N GLY A 390 5.54 -25.89 19.03
CA GLY A 390 5.35 -25.69 20.47
C GLY A 390 4.03 -26.26 20.98
N ASP A 391 3.74 -26.02 22.26
CA ASP A 391 2.59 -26.63 22.94
C ASP A 391 1.54 -25.62 23.44
N MET A 392 1.83 -24.34 23.34
CA MET A 392 0.94 -23.30 23.85
C MET A 392 0.16 -22.64 22.72
N SER A 393 -1.17 -22.75 22.74
CA SER A 393 -2.04 -22.03 21.82
C SER A 393 -2.23 -20.54 22.20
N VAL A 394 -1.82 -20.15 23.41
CA VAL A 394 -1.70 -18.75 23.85
C VAL A 394 -0.39 -18.62 24.62
N THR A 395 0.35 -17.54 24.34
CA THR A 395 1.62 -17.23 25.02
C THR A 395 1.60 -15.76 25.50
N GLU A 396 2.23 -15.51 26.65
CA GLU A 396 2.45 -14.14 27.14
C GLU A 396 3.49 -13.43 26.27
N VAL A 397 3.29 -12.13 26.03
CA VAL A 397 4.30 -11.29 25.36
C VAL A 397 5.25 -10.75 26.41
N THR A 398 6.54 -10.98 26.23
CA THR A 398 7.61 -10.42 27.05
C THR A 398 8.59 -9.65 26.16
N LEU A 399 9.36 -8.72 26.76
CA LEU A 399 10.43 -7.99 26.03
C LEU A 399 11.44 -8.94 25.35
N GLU A 400 11.68 -10.11 25.94
CA GLU A 400 12.59 -11.12 25.40
C GLU A 400 12.01 -11.84 24.17
N ILE A 401 10.67 -12.02 24.15
CA ILE A 401 9.97 -12.69 23.05
C ILE A 401 9.74 -11.74 21.86
N GLY A 402 9.75 -10.42 22.10
CA GLY A 402 9.50 -9.40 21.07
C GLY A 402 8.01 -9.21 20.73
N ASN A 403 7.73 -8.40 19.71
CA ASN A 403 6.39 -8.15 19.17
C ASN A 403 5.35 -7.71 20.22
N GLN A 404 5.63 -6.60 20.89
CA GLN A 404 4.72 -6.01 21.88
C GLN A 404 3.60 -5.18 21.23
N GLY A 405 3.79 -4.73 19.99
CA GLY A 405 2.81 -3.96 19.25
C GLY A 405 2.32 -4.70 18.02
N HIS A 406 1.04 -4.57 17.75
CA HIS A 406 0.39 -5.16 16.59
C HIS A 406 -0.62 -4.19 15.97
N HIS A 407 -0.84 -4.35 14.69
CA HIS A 407 -1.89 -3.75 13.89
C HIS A 407 -2.78 -4.85 13.29
N GLY A 408 -3.49 -4.58 12.19
CA GLY A 408 -4.33 -5.60 11.55
C GLY A 408 -5.61 -5.94 12.30
N PHE A 409 -6.02 -5.12 13.27
CA PHE A 409 -7.36 -5.20 13.85
C PHE A 409 -8.40 -4.69 12.85
N LEU A 410 -9.68 -4.96 13.11
CA LEU A 410 -10.73 -4.42 12.26
C LEU A 410 -10.66 -2.88 12.22
N SER A 411 -10.97 -2.31 11.08
CA SER A 411 -10.96 -0.84 10.87
C SER A 411 -11.91 -0.06 11.78
N THR A 412 -12.82 -0.77 12.44
CA THR A 412 -13.70 -0.22 13.50
C THR A 412 -12.96 -0.01 14.83
N HIS A 413 -11.76 -0.57 14.99
CA HIS A 413 -10.95 -0.38 16.19
C HIS A 413 -10.30 1.02 16.15
N PRO A 414 -10.61 1.95 17.08
CA PRO A 414 -10.20 3.36 16.98
C PRO A 414 -8.69 3.58 16.92
N LYS A 415 -7.90 2.68 17.52
CA LYS A 415 -6.43 2.77 17.52
C LYS A 415 -5.83 2.42 16.15
N MET A 416 -6.61 1.85 15.22
CA MET A 416 -6.17 1.63 13.84
C MET A 416 -6.32 2.88 12.97
N ASN A 417 -7.02 3.92 13.43
CA ASN A 417 -7.13 5.15 12.67
C ASN A 417 -5.76 5.81 12.48
N ALA A 418 -5.50 6.21 11.25
CA ALA A 418 -4.35 6.99 10.84
C ALA A 418 -4.58 8.50 11.02
N PRO A 419 -3.54 9.35 11.16
CA PRO A 419 -3.68 10.79 11.06
C PRO A 419 -3.99 11.19 9.60
N PHE A 420 -4.60 12.34 9.40
CA PHE A 420 -4.71 12.97 8.08
C PHE A 420 -4.35 14.44 8.21
N ILE A 421 -3.31 14.86 7.49
CA ILE A 421 -2.87 16.25 7.39
C ILE A 421 -2.69 16.59 5.93
N ALA A 422 -3.36 17.63 5.45
CA ALA A 422 -3.10 18.26 4.16
C ALA A 422 -2.55 19.66 4.37
N TRP A 423 -1.51 20.05 3.62
CA TRP A 423 -0.84 21.34 3.76
C TRP A 423 -0.34 21.86 2.41
N GLY A 424 -0.30 23.16 2.22
CA GLY A 424 0.31 23.82 1.08
C GLY A 424 -0.71 24.29 0.04
N ARG A 425 -0.33 24.29 -1.24
CA ARG A 425 -1.13 24.82 -2.34
C ARG A 425 -2.49 24.13 -2.46
N GLY A 426 -3.55 24.93 -2.60
CA GLY A 426 -4.94 24.44 -2.78
C GLY A 426 -5.58 23.90 -1.51
N VAL A 427 -4.89 23.96 -0.36
CA VAL A 427 -5.41 23.45 0.91
C VAL A 427 -5.94 24.61 1.76
N LYS A 428 -7.20 24.50 2.18
CA LYS A 428 -7.85 25.45 3.08
C LYS A 428 -7.21 25.40 4.46
N ARG A 429 -6.53 26.48 4.83
CA ARG A 429 -5.87 26.62 6.13
C ARG A 429 -6.86 26.55 7.28
N GLY A 430 -6.51 25.79 8.32
CA GLY A 430 -7.31 25.67 9.52
C GLY A 430 -8.57 24.80 9.39
N ALA A 431 -8.80 24.13 8.26
CA ALA A 431 -9.93 23.20 8.13
C ALA A 431 -9.77 22.00 9.09
N ARG A 432 -10.87 21.64 9.73
CA ARG A 432 -10.94 20.50 10.67
C ARG A 432 -12.14 19.64 10.30
N LEU A 433 -11.86 18.35 10.01
CA LEU A 433 -12.87 17.37 9.65
C LEU A 433 -13.07 16.41 10.82
N GLY A 434 -14.24 15.78 10.88
CA GLY A 434 -14.45 14.60 11.70
C GLY A 434 -13.67 13.40 11.15
N LEU A 435 -14.13 12.19 11.43
CA LEU A 435 -13.55 10.97 10.90
C LEU A 435 -13.79 10.90 9.37
N ILE A 436 -12.73 10.63 8.61
CA ILE A 436 -12.76 10.39 7.17
C ILE A 436 -12.35 8.94 6.86
N ASP A 437 -12.44 8.52 5.61
CA ASP A 437 -11.98 7.20 5.16
C ASP A 437 -10.74 7.31 4.25
N ASN A 438 -9.86 6.31 4.28
CA ASN A 438 -8.64 6.34 3.46
C ASN A 438 -8.91 6.26 1.95
N VAL A 439 -10.07 5.75 1.54
CA VAL A 439 -10.54 5.78 0.14
C VAL A 439 -10.77 7.21 -0.38
N ASP A 440 -10.93 8.22 0.51
CA ASP A 440 -11.14 9.61 0.16
C ASP A 440 -9.87 10.33 -0.32
N VAL A 441 -8.69 9.74 -0.05
CA VAL A 441 -7.39 10.38 -0.33
C VAL A 441 -7.12 10.48 -1.83
N ALA A 442 -7.24 9.38 -2.57
CA ALA A 442 -6.96 9.38 -4.01
C ALA A 442 -7.87 10.33 -4.81
N PRO A 443 -9.20 10.34 -4.65
CA PRO A 443 -10.06 11.30 -5.37
C PRO A 443 -9.80 12.75 -4.97
N THR A 444 -9.37 13.01 -3.72
CA THR A 444 -8.98 14.35 -3.27
C THR A 444 -7.69 14.81 -3.93
N ILE A 445 -6.67 13.93 -4.06
CA ILE A 445 -5.44 14.23 -4.79
C ILE A 445 -5.73 14.45 -6.28
N ALA A 446 -6.55 13.59 -6.90
CA ALA A 446 -6.96 13.79 -8.29
C ALA A 446 -7.54 15.19 -8.50
N ARG A 447 -8.44 15.63 -7.62
CA ARG A 447 -9.05 16.97 -7.67
C ARG A 447 -8.03 18.09 -7.54
N LEU A 448 -7.04 17.98 -6.62
CA LEU A 448 -5.95 18.94 -6.47
C LEU A 448 -5.13 19.09 -7.77
N LEU A 449 -4.94 18.01 -8.50
CA LEU A 449 -4.24 17.98 -9.80
C LEU A 449 -5.16 18.27 -11.00
N GLY A 450 -6.40 18.72 -10.77
CA GLY A 450 -7.34 19.04 -11.84
C GLY A 450 -7.91 17.84 -12.58
N GLN A 451 -7.83 16.65 -11.98
CA GLN A 451 -8.33 15.40 -12.53
C GLN A 451 -9.55 14.88 -11.75
N THR A 452 -10.21 13.88 -12.31
CA THR A 452 -11.29 13.12 -11.65
C THR A 452 -10.92 11.66 -11.63
N LEU A 453 -10.92 11.04 -10.46
CA LEU A 453 -10.68 9.60 -10.33
C LEU A 453 -12.01 8.85 -10.49
N ALA A 454 -12.21 8.24 -11.66
CA ALA A 454 -13.42 7.47 -11.92
C ALA A 454 -13.45 6.16 -11.14
N GLY A 455 -14.64 5.76 -10.67
CA GLY A 455 -14.86 4.48 -10.00
C GLY A 455 -14.35 4.38 -8.56
N ALA A 456 -13.86 5.48 -7.97
CA ALA A 456 -13.51 5.53 -6.57
C ALA A 456 -14.73 5.25 -5.68
N ASP A 457 -14.50 4.54 -4.56
CA ASP A 457 -15.49 4.37 -3.49
C ASP A 457 -15.53 5.60 -2.59
N GLY A 458 -14.39 6.28 -2.49
CA GLY A 458 -14.23 7.49 -1.70
C GLY A 458 -14.77 8.75 -2.38
N ARG A 459 -14.95 9.79 -1.59
CA ARG A 459 -15.36 11.13 -2.03
C ARG A 459 -14.18 12.09 -2.08
N VAL A 460 -14.35 13.19 -2.80
CA VAL A 460 -13.43 14.33 -2.69
C VAL A 460 -13.69 15.04 -1.36
N LEU A 461 -12.67 15.24 -0.55
CA LEU A 461 -12.73 16.01 0.70
C LEU A 461 -12.75 17.52 0.38
N VAL A 462 -13.87 18.00 -0.15
CA VAL A 462 -13.99 19.41 -0.58
C VAL A 462 -13.80 20.41 0.57
N GLU A 463 -13.99 19.95 1.80
CA GLU A 463 -13.83 20.74 3.03
C GLU A 463 -12.37 21.14 3.29
N VAL A 464 -11.40 20.35 2.77
CA VAL A 464 -9.96 20.64 2.89
C VAL A 464 -9.44 21.49 1.74
N LEU A 465 -10.23 21.69 0.68
CA LEU A 465 -9.81 22.42 -0.50
C LEU A 465 -10.11 23.91 -0.39
N GLU A 466 -9.22 24.74 -0.90
CA GLU A 466 -9.53 26.15 -1.15
C GLU A 466 -10.66 26.25 -2.19
N LYS A 467 -11.49 27.28 -2.04
CA LYS A 467 -12.48 27.56 -3.09
C LYS A 467 -11.73 27.99 -4.36
N PRO A 468 -12.17 27.53 -5.54
CA PRO A 468 -11.57 27.92 -6.81
C PRO A 468 -11.58 29.44 -7.01
#